data_82155700d2d48f0083b52282eb42a565
#
_entry.id   82155700d2d48f0083b52282eb42a565
#
_cell.length_a   1.000
_cell.length_b   1.000
_cell.length_c   1.000
_cell.angle_alpha   90.00
_cell.angle_beta   90.00
_cell.angle_gamma   90.00
#
_symmetry.space_group_name_H-M   'P 1'
#
loop_
_entity.id
_entity.type
_entity.pdbx_description
1 polymer ?
#
loop_
_entity_poly.entity_id
_entity_poly.type
_entity_poly.pdbx_seq_one_letter_code
_entity_poly.pdbx_strand_id
1 'polypeptide(L)'
;INLTVEKGEFVAIMGPSGSGKSTFLNVISTIYHPTSGNVIINGNNPHNMNDKQLAHFRRNILGFVFQDFNLIDTLTAEENIMLPLTLNGVNPTEIKNKTKEIAQMLSIDKLLNKRTFEISGGQAQRIAIARAVITNPALLLADEPTGNLDSKATKDVMELFEQLNKNQNATILMVTHDAFVASYCKRVLIIKDGRLYQEIIRGDNRQAFQQKIIDAMSLLGGEPRDII
;
A
#
# COMPACT_ATOMS: atom_id res chain seq x y z
N ILE A 1 -16.94 -2.76 10.52
CA ILE A 1 -16.89 -2.54 9.06
C ILE A 1 -17.02 -3.92 8.41
N ASN A 2 -17.96 -4.06 7.47
CA ASN A 2 -18.05 -5.22 6.60
C ASN A 2 -17.54 -4.80 5.22
N LEU A 3 -16.51 -5.49 4.72
CA LEU A 3 -15.85 -5.15 3.47
C LEU A 3 -15.36 -6.43 2.79
N THR A 4 -15.55 -6.50 1.48
CA THR A 4 -14.90 -7.50 0.62
C THR A 4 -14.04 -6.76 -0.40
N VAL A 5 -12.81 -7.23 -0.59
CA VAL A 5 -11.90 -6.76 -1.63
C VAL A 5 -11.58 -7.96 -2.52
N GLU A 6 -11.90 -7.83 -3.79
CA GLU A 6 -11.71 -8.90 -4.76
C GLU A 6 -10.25 -8.98 -5.22
N LYS A 7 -9.82 -10.16 -5.65
CA LYS A 7 -8.48 -10.35 -6.19
C LYS A 7 -8.25 -9.45 -7.42
N GLY A 8 -7.14 -8.72 -7.41
CA GLY A 8 -6.80 -7.76 -8.47
C GLY A 8 -7.56 -6.44 -8.36
N GLU A 9 -8.24 -6.18 -7.25
CA GLU A 9 -8.87 -4.89 -7.00
C GLU A 9 -7.88 -3.87 -6.44
N PHE A 10 -8.01 -2.61 -6.83
CA PHE A 10 -7.25 -1.50 -6.27
C PHE A 10 -8.23 -0.55 -5.56
N VAL A 11 -8.21 -0.58 -4.23
CA VAL A 11 -9.16 0.11 -3.35
C VAL A 11 -8.43 1.15 -2.51
N ALA A 12 -8.99 2.36 -2.42
CA ALA A 12 -8.55 3.36 -1.46
C ALA A 12 -9.51 3.46 -0.27
N ILE A 13 -8.95 3.71 0.90
CA ILE A 13 -9.66 4.05 2.13
C ILE A 13 -9.36 5.51 2.44
N MET A 14 -10.41 6.30 2.54
CA MET A 14 -10.35 7.72 2.87
C MET A 14 -11.23 8.05 4.08
N GLY A 15 -11.10 9.26 4.59
CA GLY A 15 -11.92 9.78 5.68
C GLY A 15 -11.18 10.83 6.49
N PRO A 16 -11.86 11.61 7.34
CA PRO A 16 -11.25 12.64 8.16
C PRO A 16 -10.22 12.07 9.14
N SER A 17 -9.41 12.96 9.73
CA SER A 17 -8.48 12.55 10.79
C SER A 17 -9.26 11.93 11.96
N GLY A 18 -8.71 10.87 12.54
CA GLY A 18 -9.36 10.15 13.64
C GLY A 18 -10.52 9.22 13.24
N SER A 19 -10.88 9.09 11.96
CA SER A 19 -11.99 8.23 11.51
C SER A 19 -11.74 6.71 11.66
N GLY A 20 -10.51 6.30 12.02
CA GLY A 20 -10.15 4.90 12.23
C GLY A 20 -9.46 4.18 11.05
N LYS A 21 -9.01 4.91 10.02
CA LYS A 21 -8.33 4.32 8.84
C LYS A 21 -7.07 3.52 9.19
N SER A 22 -6.16 4.12 9.96
CA SER A 22 -4.92 3.44 10.39
C SER A 22 -5.22 2.26 11.33
N THR A 23 -6.22 2.39 12.22
CA THR A 23 -6.68 1.27 13.05
C THR A 23 -7.20 0.13 12.18
N PHE A 24 -8.01 0.44 11.18
CA PHE A 24 -8.53 -0.55 10.25
C PHE A 24 -7.40 -1.25 9.48
N LEU A 25 -6.43 -0.49 8.97
CA LEU A 25 -5.26 -1.04 8.28
C LEU A 25 -4.43 -1.91 9.23
N ASN A 26 -4.22 -1.48 10.49
CA ASN A 26 -3.48 -2.23 11.49
C ASN A 26 -4.16 -3.56 11.88
N VAL A 27 -5.49 -3.63 11.85
CA VAL A 27 -6.22 -4.89 12.05
C VAL A 27 -6.03 -5.83 10.85
N ILE A 28 -6.15 -5.33 9.62
CA ILE A 28 -5.93 -6.14 8.40
C ILE A 28 -4.49 -6.63 8.33
N SER A 29 -3.54 -5.77 8.68
CA SER A 29 -2.11 -6.10 8.70
C SER A 29 -1.69 -7.01 9.85
N THR A 30 -2.65 -7.35 10.71
CA THR A 30 -2.43 -8.22 11.87
C THR A 30 -1.57 -7.62 12.99
N ILE A 31 -1.34 -6.29 12.96
CA ILE A 31 -0.65 -5.57 14.05
C ILE A 31 -1.57 -5.51 15.28
N TYR A 32 -2.87 -5.23 15.08
CA TYR A 32 -3.89 -5.24 16.12
C TYR A 32 -4.88 -6.38 15.94
N HIS A 33 -5.35 -6.95 17.05
CA HIS A 33 -6.45 -7.89 17.04
C HIS A 33 -7.80 -7.13 16.97
N PRO A 34 -8.77 -7.60 16.16
CA PRO A 34 -10.12 -7.03 16.18
C PRO A 34 -10.80 -7.36 17.51
N THR A 35 -11.54 -6.41 18.08
CA THR A 35 -12.36 -6.66 19.29
C THR A 35 -13.48 -7.65 19.00
N SER A 36 -13.99 -7.66 17.77
CA SER A 36 -15.03 -8.60 17.30
C SER A 36 -14.99 -8.71 15.77
N GLY A 37 -15.60 -9.76 15.24
CA GLY A 37 -15.61 -10.04 13.81
C GLY A 37 -14.38 -10.84 13.37
N ASN A 38 -14.23 -11.00 12.05
CA ASN A 38 -13.17 -11.81 11.45
C ASN A 38 -12.50 -11.06 10.32
N VAL A 39 -11.21 -11.30 10.13
CA VAL A 39 -10.44 -10.88 8.95
C VAL A 39 -10.04 -12.14 8.20
N ILE A 40 -10.47 -12.25 6.94
CA ILE A 40 -10.12 -13.38 6.08
C ILE A 40 -9.29 -12.84 4.92
N ILE A 41 -8.07 -13.32 4.76
CA ILE A 41 -7.18 -12.94 3.67
C ILE A 41 -6.71 -14.22 2.98
N ASN A 42 -6.96 -14.32 1.69
CA ASN A 42 -6.63 -15.50 0.89
C ASN A 42 -7.11 -16.81 1.56
N GLY A 43 -8.37 -16.81 2.06
CA GLY A 43 -9.01 -17.95 2.72
C GLY A 43 -8.57 -18.25 4.15
N ASN A 44 -7.65 -17.46 4.73
CA ASN A 44 -7.12 -17.67 6.07
C ASN A 44 -7.54 -16.56 7.03
N ASN A 45 -7.82 -16.91 8.29
CA ASN A 45 -7.95 -15.92 9.37
C ASN A 45 -6.62 -15.81 10.12
N PRO A 46 -5.84 -14.75 9.88
CA PRO A 46 -4.52 -14.60 10.51
C PRO A 46 -4.60 -14.40 12.02
N HIS A 47 -5.73 -13.93 12.54
CA HIS A 47 -5.91 -13.70 13.97
C HIS A 47 -6.09 -14.99 14.79
N ASN A 48 -6.25 -16.12 14.12
CA ASN A 48 -6.29 -17.45 14.75
C ASN A 48 -4.95 -18.19 14.69
N MET A 49 -3.91 -17.54 14.15
CA MET A 49 -2.58 -18.12 13.97
C MET A 49 -1.71 -17.89 15.22
N ASN A 50 -0.81 -18.83 15.51
CA ASN A 50 0.26 -18.60 16.47
C ASN A 50 1.36 -17.67 15.90
N ASP A 51 2.25 -17.16 16.74
CA ASP A 51 3.26 -16.16 16.35
C ASP A 51 4.13 -16.59 15.17
N LYS A 52 4.54 -17.87 15.13
CA LYS A 52 5.35 -18.41 14.03
C LYS A 52 4.58 -18.45 12.70
N GLN A 53 3.33 -18.89 12.74
CA GLN A 53 2.44 -18.90 11.59
C GLN A 53 2.13 -17.49 11.13
N LEU A 54 1.89 -16.57 12.06
CA LEU A 54 1.59 -15.17 11.78
C LEU A 54 2.79 -14.45 11.16
N ALA A 55 4.00 -14.69 11.65
CA ALA A 55 5.22 -14.15 11.05
C ALA A 55 5.43 -14.66 9.61
N HIS A 56 5.16 -15.95 9.37
CA HIS A 56 5.19 -16.53 8.03
C HIS A 56 4.11 -15.93 7.12
N PHE A 57 2.88 -15.76 7.64
CA PHE A 57 1.76 -15.17 6.92
C PHE A 57 2.07 -13.73 6.49
N ARG A 58 2.52 -12.87 7.42
CA ARG A 58 2.93 -11.48 7.12
C ARG A 58 3.97 -11.41 6.02
N ARG A 59 4.96 -12.28 6.06
CA ARG A 59 6.10 -12.26 5.14
C ARG A 59 5.75 -12.73 3.73
N ASN A 60 4.77 -13.65 3.60
CA ASN A 60 4.48 -14.28 2.31
C ASN A 60 3.14 -13.85 1.68
N ILE A 61 2.17 -13.46 2.50
CA ILE A 61 0.81 -13.16 2.04
C ILE A 61 0.56 -11.66 1.99
N LEU A 62 1.25 -10.88 2.83
CA LEU A 62 1.11 -9.43 2.89
C LEU A 62 2.36 -8.74 2.34
N GLY A 63 2.15 -7.68 1.55
CA GLY A 63 3.16 -6.68 1.26
C GLY A 63 2.82 -5.39 1.99
N PHE A 64 3.84 -4.65 2.44
CA PHE A 64 3.62 -3.40 3.17
C PHE A 64 4.42 -2.26 2.57
N VAL A 65 3.75 -1.14 2.30
CA VAL A 65 4.34 0.12 1.87
C VAL A 65 3.90 1.21 2.85
N PHE A 66 4.85 1.87 3.50
CA PHE A 66 4.63 2.90 4.51
C PHE A 66 4.95 4.30 3.99
N GLN A 67 4.43 5.31 4.65
CA GLN A 67 4.72 6.71 4.38
C GLN A 67 6.20 7.04 4.55
N ASP A 68 6.85 6.52 5.61
CA ASP A 68 8.25 6.76 5.94
C ASP A 68 9.21 5.72 5.32
N PHE A 69 8.75 5.02 4.26
CA PHE A 69 9.49 4.00 3.52
C PHE A 69 9.90 2.78 4.37
N ASN A 70 10.25 2.96 5.62
CA ASN A 70 10.74 1.96 6.57
C ASN A 70 11.86 1.07 5.98
N LEU A 71 12.78 1.69 5.24
CA LEU A 71 14.00 1.03 4.79
C LEU A 71 14.98 0.89 5.94
N ILE A 72 15.79 -0.16 5.91
CA ILE A 72 16.86 -0.37 6.88
C ILE A 72 18.08 0.42 6.42
N ASP A 73 18.47 1.45 7.16
CA ASP A 73 19.50 2.42 6.77
C ASP A 73 20.91 1.82 6.63
N THR A 74 21.19 0.76 7.36
CA THR A 74 22.47 0.05 7.29
C THR A 74 22.60 -0.84 6.07
N LEU A 75 21.50 -1.10 5.35
CA LEU A 75 21.44 -1.93 4.15
C LEU A 75 21.45 -1.08 2.89
N THR A 76 21.95 -1.66 1.80
CA THR A 76 21.79 -1.13 0.45
C THR A 76 20.34 -1.28 -0.04
N ALA A 77 19.99 -0.65 -1.16
CA ALA A 77 18.70 -0.83 -1.81
C ALA A 77 18.46 -2.31 -2.18
N GLU A 78 19.48 -2.98 -2.75
CA GLU A 78 19.43 -4.41 -3.09
C GLU A 78 19.12 -5.26 -1.85
N GLU A 79 19.86 -5.06 -0.77
CA GLU A 79 19.70 -5.82 0.48
C GLU A 79 18.32 -5.59 1.12
N ASN A 80 17.79 -4.37 1.08
CA ASN A 80 16.43 -4.07 1.52
C ASN A 80 15.39 -4.86 0.72
N ILE A 81 15.54 -4.92 -0.61
CA ILE A 81 14.62 -5.64 -1.51
C ILE A 81 14.71 -7.16 -1.27
N MET A 82 15.91 -7.69 -1.10
CA MET A 82 16.17 -9.13 -0.93
C MET A 82 15.67 -9.68 0.41
N LEU A 83 15.54 -8.82 1.42
CA LEU A 83 15.31 -9.21 2.82
C LEU A 83 14.15 -10.20 3.02
N PRO A 84 12.93 -10.03 2.45
CA PRO A 84 11.84 -10.96 2.65
C PRO A 84 12.14 -12.37 2.14
N LEU A 85 12.79 -12.49 0.99
CA LEU A 85 13.17 -13.78 0.40
C LEU A 85 14.31 -14.45 1.18
N THR A 86 15.27 -13.65 1.66
CA THR A 86 16.38 -14.12 2.50
C THR A 86 15.85 -14.72 3.80
N LEU A 87 14.89 -14.04 4.45
CA LEU A 87 14.24 -14.55 5.67
C LEU A 87 13.39 -15.81 5.43
N ASN A 88 12.97 -16.05 4.18
CA ASN A 88 12.30 -17.28 3.79
C ASN A 88 13.24 -18.42 3.42
N GLY A 89 14.55 -18.20 3.43
CA GLY A 89 15.54 -19.21 3.07
C GLY A 89 15.56 -19.58 1.58
N VAL A 90 15.11 -18.66 0.72
CA VAL A 90 15.14 -18.85 -0.74
C VAL A 90 16.59 -18.91 -1.22
N ASN A 91 16.84 -19.67 -2.28
CA ASN A 91 18.18 -19.83 -2.85
C ASN A 91 18.77 -18.47 -3.29
N PRO A 92 20.04 -18.15 -2.94
CA PRO A 92 20.65 -16.85 -3.26
C PRO A 92 20.61 -16.47 -4.75
N THR A 93 20.79 -17.44 -5.64
CA THR A 93 20.72 -17.20 -7.09
C THR A 93 19.30 -16.77 -7.53
N GLU A 94 18.28 -17.42 -7.00
CA GLU A 94 16.88 -17.07 -7.24
C GLU A 94 16.55 -15.68 -6.69
N ILE A 95 17.01 -15.36 -5.47
CA ILE A 95 16.82 -14.04 -4.85
C ILE A 95 17.40 -12.96 -5.77
N LYS A 96 18.66 -13.14 -6.22
CA LYS A 96 19.35 -12.18 -7.09
C LYS A 96 18.61 -11.96 -8.40
N ASN A 97 18.12 -13.02 -9.03
CA ASN A 97 17.37 -12.92 -10.29
C ASN A 97 16.06 -12.15 -10.08
N LYS A 98 15.26 -12.50 -9.08
CA LYS A 98 14.00 -11.81 -8.75
C LYS A 98 14.23 -10.34 -8.40
N THR A 99 15.27 -10.05 -7.63
CA THR A 99 15.64 -8.67 -7.28
C THR A 99 15.96 -7.85 -8.51
N LYS A 100 16.73 -8.42 -9.46
CA LYS A 100 17.06 -7.74 -10.71
C LYS A 100 15.82 -7.48 -11.57
N GLU A 101 14.93 -8.45 -11.71
CA GLU A 101 13.68 -8.32 -12.46
C GLU A 101 12.79 -7.19 -11.90
N ILE A 102 12.58 -7.19 -10.57
CA ILE A 102 11.79 -6.16 -9.91
C ILE A 102 12.47 -4.80 -10.01
N ALA A 103 13.78 -4.72 -9.83
CA ALA A 103 14.51 -3.47 -9.93
C ALA A 103 14.39 -2.85 -11.32
N GLN A 104 14.45 -3.65 -12.38
CA GLN A 104 14.25 -3.19 -13.76
C GLN A 104 12.82 -2.70 -13.98
N MET A 105 11.81 -3.48 -13.52
CA MET A 105 10.40 -3.12 -13.65
C MET A 105 10.10 -1.77 -12.98
N LEU A 106 10.69 -1.52 -11.79
CA LEU A 106 10.47 -0.31 -11.02
C LEU A 106 11.46 0.82 -11.36
N SER A 107 12.33 0.62 -12.36
CA SER A 107 13.35 1.59 -12.81
C SER A 107 14.29 2.03 -11.68
N ILE A 108 14.72 1.09 -10.84
CA ILE A 108 15.66 1.29 -9.73
C ILE A 108 16.93 0.43 -9.84
N ASP A 109 17.16 -0.20 -10.97
CA ASP A 109 18.32 -1.07 -11.24
C ASP A 109 19.67 -0.37 -10.97
N LYS A 110 19.75 0.93 -11.28
CA LYS A 110 20.95 1.76 -11.04
C LYS A 110 21.15 2.15 -9.56
N LEU A 111 20.16 1.88 -8.72
CA LEU A 111 20.18 2.26 -7.31
C LEU A 111 20.54 1.10 -6.39
N LEU A 112 20.64 -0.14 -6.88
CA LEU A 112 20.80 -1.34 -6.07
C LEU A 112 21.95 -1.27 -5.07
N ASN A 113 23.09 -0.67 -5.46
CA ASN A 113 24.27 -0.52 -4.60
C ASN A 113 24.24 0.74 -3.70
N LYS A 114 23.19 1.57 -3.81
CA LYS A 114 23.04 2.80 -3.02
C LYS A 114 22.50 2.49 -1.64
N ARG A 115 22.88 3.32 -0.67
CA ARG A 115 22.29 3.33 0.68
C ARG A 115 21.13 4.33 0.76
N THR A 116 20.31 4.23 1.78
CA THR A 116 19.09 5.05 1.95
C THR A 116 19.38 6.55 1.93
N PHE A 117 20.50 6.99 2.49
CA PHE A 117 20.89 8.40 2.52
C PHE A 117 21.44 8.96 1.18
N GLU A 118 21.63 8.10 0.17
CA GLU A 118 22.12 8.46 -1.17
C GLU A 118 20.99 8.58 -2.21
N ILE A 119 19.73 8.40 -1.80
CA ILE A 119 18.56 8.32 -2.69
C ILE A 119 17.50 9.34 -2.32
N SER A 120 16.71 9.79 -3.30
CA SER A 120 15.57 10.68 -3.06
C SER A 120 14.38 9.94 -2.45
N GLY A 121 13.42 10.68 -1.86
CA GLY A 121 12.20 10.09 -1.28
C GLY A 121 11.41 9.25 -2.28
N GLY A 122 11.24 9.71 -3.53
CA GLY A 122 10.57 8.92 -4.56
C GLY A 122 11.34 7.64 -4.95
N GLN A 123 12.68 7.67 -4.91
CA GLN A 123 13.50 6.48 -5.11
C GLN A 123 13.39 5.51 -3.93
N ALA A 124 13.40 6.03 -2.70
CA ALA A 124 13.21 5.24 -1.49
C ALA A 124 11.85 4.54 -1.49
N GLN A 125 10.80 5.24 -1.91
CA GLN A 125 9.46 4.65 -2.01
C GLN A 125 9.39 3.53 -3.06
N ARG A 126 10.03 3.70 -4.22
CA ARG A 126 10.12 2.62 -5.22
C ARG A 126 10.84 1.38 -4.69
N ILE A 127 11.89 1.56 -3.89
CA ILE A 127 12.61 0.46 -3.21
C ILE A 127 11.72 -0.20 -2.15
N ALA A 128 10.97 0.57 -1.37
CA ALA A 128 10.00 0.04 -0.41
C ALA A 128 8.90 -0.78 -1.10
N ILE A 129 8.39 -0.30 -2.24
CA ILE A 129 7.44 -1.05 -3.07
C ILE A 129 8.08 -2.33 -3.61
N ALA A 130 9.33 -2.28 -4.13
CA ALA A 130 10.05 -3.46 -4.59
C ALA A 130 10.16 -4.53 -3.50
N ARG A 131 10.55 -4.12 -2.29
CA ARG A 131 10.61 -5.00 -1.11
C ARG A 131 9.24 -5.61 -0.77
N ALA A 132 8.17 -4.81 -0.88
CA ALA A 132 6.83 -5.26 -0.55
C ALA A 132 6.27 -6.28 -1.55
N VAL A 133 6.65 -6.20 -2.84
CA VAL A 133 6.08 -7.04 -3.90
C VAL A 133 6.97 -8.25 -4.29
N ILE A 134 8.22 -8.32 -3.80
CA ILE A 134 9.17 -9.37 -4.22
C ILE A 134 8.71 -10.79 -3.87
N THR A 135 7.88 -10.94 -2.84
CA THR A 135 7.28 -12.22 -2.46
C THR A 135 6.01 -12.56 -3.23
N ASN A 136 5.57 -11.67 -4.14
CA ASN A 136 4.28 -11.79 -4.84
C ASN A 136 3.10 -11.96 -3.86
N PRO A 137 2.88 -10.98 -2.95
CA PRO A 137 1.89 -11.09 -1.89
C PRO A 137 0.45 -11.16 -2.45
N ALA A 138 -0.44 -11.81 -1.70
CA ALA A 138 -1.87 -11.85 -2.03
C ALA A 138 -2.55 -10.48 -1.82
N LEU A 139 -2.03 -9.67 -0.90
CA LEU A 139 -2.55 -8.33 -0.59
C LEU A 139 -1.40 -7.36 -0.31
N LEU A 140 -1.37 -6.27 -1.06
CA LEU A 140 -0.47 -5.14 -0.84
C LEU A 140 -1.20 -4.07 -0.05
N LEU A 141 -0.72 -3.76 1.15
CA LEU A 141 -1.22 -2.71 2.03
C LEU A 141 -0.32 -1.48 1.89
N ALA A 142 -0.91 -0.32 1.67
CA ALA A 142 -0.19 0.94 1.54
C ALA A 142 -0.78 1.98 2.50
N ASP A 143 0.02 2.48 3.43
CA ASP A 143 -0.39 3.51 4.39
C ASP A 143 0.24 4.84 4.00
N GLU A 144 -0.57 5.76 3.46
CA GLU A 144 -0.15 7.09 2.98
C GLU A 144 1.13 7.04 2.12
N PRO A 145 1.21 6.18 1.08
CA PRO A 145 2.49 5.86 0.42
C PRO A 145 3.13 7.03 -0.32
N THR A 146 2.45 8.17 -0.41
CA THR A 146 2.91 9.38 -1.09
C THR A 146 2.98 10.60 -0.17
N GLY A 147 2.71 10.42 1.13
CA GLY A 147 2.60 11.53 2.09
C GLY A 147 3.89 12.36 2.25
N ASN A 148 5.06 11.77 1.98
CA ASN A 148 6.37 12.42 2.08
C ASN A 148 6.99 12.74 0.71
N LEU A 149 6.18 12.76 -0.37
CA LEU A 149 6.66 12.96 -1.74
C LEU A 149 6.16 14.28 -2.34
N ASP A 150 6.96 14.86 -3.21
CA ASP A 150 6.51 15.95 -4.06
C ASP A 150 5.49 15.48 -5.11
N SER A 151 4.83 16.42 -5.79
CA SER A 151 3.75 16.09 -6.74
C SER A 151 4.22 15.24 -7.93
N LYS A 152 5.48 15.40 -8.37
CA LYS A 152 6.03 14.59 -9.47
C LYS A 152 6.30 13.17 -9.01
N ALA A 153 6.98 12.98 -7.88
CA ALA A 153 7.26 11.68 -7.31
C ALA A 153 5.95 10.96 -6.91
N THR A 154 4.95 11.68 -6.39
CA THR A 154 3.60 11.16 -6.13
C THR A 154 2.99 10.56 -7.37
N LYS A 155 2.97 11.31 -8.49
CA LYS A 155 2.44 10.82 -9.76
C LYS A 155 3.17 9.56 -10.22
N ASP A 156 4.50 9.58 -10.23
CA ASP A 156 5.33 8.47 -10.66
C ASP A 156 5.09 7.20 -9.82
N VAL A 157 4.93 7.35 -8.50
CA VAL A 157 4.63 6.24 -7.58
C VAL A 157 3.21 5.72 -7.81
N MET A 158 2.23 6.58 -8.05
CA MET A 158 0.86 6.15 -8.32
C MET A 158 0.72 5.43 -9.67
N GLU A 159 1.44 5.86 -10.70
CA GLU A 159 1.52 5.16 -11.97
C GLU A 159 2.13 3.76 -11.81
N LEU A 160 3.09 3.62 -10.90
CA LEU A 160 3.69 2.33 -10.55
C LEU A 160 2.68 1.39 -9.87
N PHE A 161 1.90 1.87 -8.88
CA PHE A 161 0.82 1.07 -8.28
C PHE A 161 -0.22 0.65 -9.33
N GLU A 162 -0.58 1.56 -10.24
CA GLU A 162 -1.52 1.23 -11.31
C GLU A 162 -0.95 0.14 -12.25
N GLN A 163 0.34 0.19 -12.59
CA GLN A 163 1.02 -0.84 -13.38
C GLN A 163 1.05 -2.20 -12.66
N LEU A 164 1.38 -2.23 -11.37
CA LEU A 164 1.33 -3.45 -10.56
C LEU A 164 -0.08 -4.05 -10.54
N ASN A 165 -1.11 -3.23 -10.38
CA ASN A 165 -2.48 -3.69 -10.41
C ASN A 165 -2.89 -4.23 -11.79
N LYS A 166 -2.63 -3.49 -12.88
CA LYS A 166 -3.05 -3.87 -14.23
C LYS A 166 -2.27 -5.04 -14.81
N ASN A 167 -0.95 -5.05 -14.65
CA ASN A 167 -0.07 -6.00 -15.33
C ASN A 167 0.20 -7.27 -14.52
N GLN A 168 0.16 -7.17 -13.18
CA GLN A 168 0.42 -8.30 -12.27
C GLN A 168 -0.82 -8.75 -11.50
N ASN A 169 -1.96 -8.12 -11.76
CA ASN A 169 -3.20 -8.40 -11.03
C ASN A 169 -3.05 -8.29 -9.51
N ALA A 170 -2.18 -7.36 -9.05
CA ALA A 170 -1.95 -7.13 -7.64
C ALA A 170 -3.22 -6.59 -6.96
N THR A 171 -3.61 -7.20 -5.84
CA THR A 171 -4.68 -6.68 -4.98
C THR A 171 -4.09 -5.64 -4.05
N ILE A 172 -4.61 -4.42 -4.09
CA ILE A 172 -4.03 -3.28 -3.37
C ILE A 172 -5.10 -2.61 -2.52
N LEU A 173 -4.81 -2.44 -1.23
CA LEU A 173 -5.60 -1.66 -0.30
C LEU A 173 -4.75 -0.50 0.22
N MET A 174 -5.14 0.72 -0.12
CA MET A 174 -4.38 1.93 0.16
C MET A 174 -5.15 2.84 1.10
N VAL A 175 -4.52 3.34 2.14
CA VAL A 175 -5.02 4.45 2.94
C VAL A 175 -4.41 5.74 2.42
N THR A 176 -5.24 6.74 2.18
CA THR A 176 -4.80 8.09 1.82
C THR A 176 -5.84 9.14 2.18
N HIS A 177 -5.40 10.36 2.40
CA HIS A 177 -6.27 11.55 2.52
C HIS A 177 -6.30 12.39 1.24
N ASP A 178 -5.46 12.07 0.25
CA ASP A 178 -5.35 12.80 -1.01
C ASP A 178 -6.31 12.24 -2.08
N ALA A 179 -7.25 13.06 -2.53
CA ALA A 179 -8.21 12.70 -3.57
C ALA A 179 -7.55 12.42 -4.95
N PHE A 180 -6.42 13.08 -5.25
CA PHE A 180 -5.65 12.79 -6.45
C PHE A 180 -5.08 11.38 -6.41
N VAL A 181 -4.47 10.99 -5.29
CA VAL A 181 -3.94 9.64 -5.05
C VAL A 181 -5.06 8.60 -5.13
N ALA A 182 -6.16 8.82 -4.43
CA ALA A 182 -7.33 7.93 -4.43
C ALA A 182 -7.96 7.77 -5.82
N SER A 183 -7.84 8.77 -6.71
CA SER A 183 -8.38 8.72 -8.07
C SER A 183 -7.74 7.64 -8.96
N TYR A 184 -6.57 7.13 -8.61
CA TYR A 184 -5.92 6.00 -9.31
C TYR A 184 -6.61 4.66 -9.02
N CYS A 185 -7.32 4.55 -7.88
CA CYS A 185 -8.01 3.34 -7.47
C CYS A 185 -9.27 3.10 -8.29
N LYS A 186 -9.78 1.88 -8.28
CA LYS A 186 -11.06 1.52 -8.91
C LYS A 186 -12.25 1.86 -8.02
N ARG A 187 -12.02 1.89 -6.71
CA ARG A 187 -13.04 2.08 -5.68
C ARG A 187 -12.46 2.85 -4.50
N VAL A 188 -13.23 3.77 -3.96
CA VAL A 188 -12.90 4.51 -2.76
C VAL A 188 -13.93 4.24 -1.68
N LEU A 189 -13.47 3.87 -0.51
CA LEU A 189 -14.25 3.64 0.70
C LEU A 189 -14.01 4.81 1.65
N ILE A 190 -15.07 5.51 2.01
CA ILE A 190 -14.98 6.61 2.96
C ILE A 190 -15.38 6.09 4.34
N ILE A 191 -14.46 6.20 5.31
CA ILE A 191 -14.69 5.84 6.70
C ILE A 191 -14.93 7.10 7.53
N LYS A 192 -15.98 7.09 8.34
CA LYS A 192 -16.30 8.11 9.33
C LYS A 192 -16.67 7.44 10.65
N ASP A 193 -16.08 7.89 11.76
CA ASP A 193 -16.38 7.40 13.11
C ASP A 193 -16.35 5.87 13.25
N GLY A 194 -15.35 5.22 12.63
CA GLY A 194 -15.17 3.78 12.65
C GLY A 194 -16.18 2.98 11.81
N ARG A 195 -16.95 3.63 10.93
CA ARG A 195 -17.96 3.00 10.08
C ARG A 195 -17.70 3.31 8.61
N LEU A 196 -18.08 2.39 7.73
CA LEU A 196 -18.16 2.67 6.30
C LEU A 196 -19.31 3.66 6.08
N TYR A 197 -18.97 4.86 5.64
CA TYR A 197 -19.92 5.95 5.38
C TYR A 197 -20.42 5.93 3.95
N GLN A 198 -19.51 5.83 2.98
CA GLN A 198 -19.82 5.86 1.57
C GLN A 198 -18.82 5.03 0.77
N GLU A 199 -19.30 4.51 -0.36
CA GLU A 199 -18.49 3.84 -1.37
C GLU A 199 -18.65 4.57 -2.70
N ILE A 200 -17.54 4.87 -3.38
CA ILE A 200 -17.52 5.54 -4.66
C ILE A 200 -16.76 4.67 -5.64
N ILE A 201 -17.41 4.29 -6.74
CA ILE A 201 -16.82 3.46 -7.79
C ILE A 201 -16.38 4.36 -8.94
N ARG A 202 -15.17 4.12 -9.47
CA ARG A 202 -14.64 4.83 -10.63
C ARG A 202 -15.35 4.37 -11.89
N GLY A 203 -15.89 5.33 -12.64
CA GLY A 203 -16.29 5.13 -14.02
C GLY A 203 -15.10 5.29 -14.99
N ASP A 204 -15.37 5.63 -16.23
CA ASP A 204 -14.35 5.75 -17.29
C ASP A 204 -13.48 7.01 -17.14
N ASN A 205 -14.00 8.07 -16.50
CA ASN A 205 -13.31 9.34 -16.37
C ASN A 205 -12.72 9.54 -14.96
N ARG A 206 -11.38 9.51 -14.88
CA ARG A 206 -10.64 9.68 -13.62
C ARG A 206 -10.81 11.07 -13.01
N GLN A 207 -10.90 12.14 -13.84
CA GLN A 207 -11.07 13.50 -13.31
C GLN A 207 -12.45 13.69 -12.68
N ALA A 208 -13.50 13.18 -13.33
CA ALA A 208 -14.85 13.19 -12.77
C ALA A 208 -14.92 12.35 -11.48
N PHE A 209 -14.18 11.24 -11.40
CA PHE A 209 -14.09 10.44 -10.20
C PHE A 209 -13.37 11.17 -9.07
N GLN A 210 -12.25 11.84 -9.37
CA GLN A 210 -11.55 12.68 -8.40
C GLN A 210 -12.46 13.78 -7.85
N GLN A 211 -13.21 14.46 -8.70
CA GLN A 211 -14.15 15.50 -8.25
C GLN A 211 -15.23 14.92 -7.31
N LYS A 212 -15.79 13.76 -7.62
CA LYS A 212 -16.75 13.09 -6.72
C LYS A 212 -16.14 12.75 -5.35
N ILE A 213 -14.86 12.37 -5.31
CA ILE A 213 -14.16 12.12 -4.06
C ILE A 213 -14.01 13.41 -3.26
N ILE A 214 -13.61 14.52 -3.91
CA ILE A 214 -13.47 15.84 -3.28
C ILE A 214 -14.80 16.29 -2.70
N ASP A 215 -15.88 16.21 -3.48
CA ASP A 215 -17.22 16.61 -3.05
C ASP A 215 -17.69 15.79 -1.82
N ALA A 216 -17.50 14.48 -1.86
CA ALA A 216 -17.85 13.59 -0.74
C ALA A 216 -17.03 13.88 0.53
N MET A 217 -15.74 14.16 0.38
CA MET A 217 -14.88 14.53 1.52
C MET A 217 -15.22 15.90 2.11
N SER A 218 -15.59 16.87 1.25
CA SER A 218 -16.01 18.22 1.68
C SER A 218 -17.27 18.17 2.54
N LEU A 219 -18.22 17.31 2.22
CA LEU A 219 -19.44 17.09 3.01
C LEU A 219 -19.16 16.49 4.39
N LEU A 220 -18.01 15.81 4.56
CA LEU A 220 -17.63 15.20 5.84
C LEU A 220 -16.81 16.12 6.73
N GLY A 221 -16.08 17.06 6.14
CA GLY A 221 -15.14 17.93 6.83
C GLY A 221 -15.75 19.15 7.52
N GLY A 222 -17.03 19.47 7.32
CA GLY A 222 -17.83 20.45 8.10
C GLY A 222 -17.24 21.83 8.36
N GLU A 223 -16.20 22.27 7.63
CA GLU A 223 -15.78 23.68 7.52
C GLU A 223 -14.99 23.84 6.20
N PRO A 224 -15.32 24.82 5.36
CA PRO A 224 -14.44 25.23 4.29
C PRO A 224 -13.22 25.87 4.96
N ARG A 225 -12.08 25.16 4.97
CA ARG A 225 -10.81 25.85 5.23
C ARG A 225 -10.59 26.81 4.07
N ASP A 226 -10.54 28.07 4.42
CA ASP A 226 -10.36 29.22 3.56
C ASP A 226 -9.34 28.92 2.46
N ILE A 227 -9.82 29.01 1.22
CA ILE A 227 -8.99 29.14 0.03
C ILE A 227 -8.51 30.59 0.07
N ILE A 228 -7.29 30.81 0.52
CA ILE A 228 -6.52 32.03 0.26
C ILE A 228 -5.33 31.66 -0.62
#